data_5e224ba3b3a1675bafc816b0e34689b5
#
_entry.id   5e224ba3b3a1675bafc816b0e34689b5
#
_cell.length_a   1.000
_cell.length_b   1.000
_cell.length_c   1.000
_cell.angle_alpha   90.00
_cell.angle_beta   90.00
_cell.angle_gamma   90.00
#
_symmetry.space_group_name_H-M   'P 1'
#
loop_
_entity.id
_entity.type
_entity.pdbx_description
1 polymer ?
#
loop_
_entity_poly.entity_id
_entity_poly.type
_entity_poly.pdbx_seq_one_letter_code
_entity_poly.pdbx_strand_id
1 'polypeptide(L)'
;MLFRRREEESVLERIRVHLWPRRSWSRSTRYILYRLKRLSESPHAVALGFAVGVFSAATPFLGTHMVMAALIAWAVGGSIVAAVLGTFFGNPLTYPLLWYTTYQVGHLMLGGRALKHNIDLSNGIFQSSLEKLWPILKPMSLGCIPVGLALAAVSYVLVKPMVEAYKHRRLRELGTRSRGEAVGAR
;
A
#
# COMPACT_ATOMS: atom_id res chain seq x y z
N MET A 1 -0.65 24.06 44.29
CA MET A 1 0.64 23.93 43.59
C MET A 1 0.57 22.73 42.63
N LEU A 2 0.15 22.99 41.37
CA LEU A 2 -0.21 21.93 40.40
C LEU A 2 0.60 22.02 39.09
N PHE A 3 1.81 22.59 39.14
CA PHE A 3 2.70 22.64 37.97
C PHE A 3 4.03 22.01 38.32
N ARG A 4 4.09 20.66 38.28
CA ARG A 4 5.35 19.95 38.26
C ARG A 4 5.99 20.18 36.88
N ARG A 5 7.12 20.87 36.83
CA ARG A 5 7.95 21.07 35.65
C ARG A 5 8.18 19.72 35.01
N ARG A 6 7.77 19.54 33.74
CA ARG A 6 8.18 18.40 32.93
C ARG A 6 9.68 18.52 32.75
N GLU A 7 10.40 17.52 33.19
CA GLU A 7 11.82 17.38 32.85
C GLU A 7 11.95 17.37 31.32
N GLU A 8 12.92 18.09 30.79
CA GLU A 8 13.18 18.18 29.37
C GLU A 8 13.60 16.77 28.90
N GLU A 9 12.78 16.15 28.07
CA GLU A 9 13.07 14.85 27.49
C GLU A 9 14.37 14.95 26.68
N SER A 10 15.32 14.05 26.94
CA SER A 10 16.60 14.01 26.24
C SER A 10 16.39 13.80 24.75
N VAL A 11 17.27 14.37 23.91
CA VAL A 11 17.22 14.25 22.44
C VAL A 11 17.16 12.79 22.01
N LEU A 12 17.84 11.91 22.75
CA LEU A 12 17.82 10.44 22.52
C LEU A 12 16.45 9.82 22.78
N GLU A 13 15.70 10.31 23.78
CA GLU A 13 14.31 9.85 24.00
C GLU A 13 13.35 10.32 22.91
N ARG A 14 13.51 11.54 22.41
CA ARG A 14 12.71 12.03 21.26
C ARG A 14 12.96 11.23 20.02
N ILE A 15 14.21 10.89 19.70
CA ILE A 15 14.59 10.05 18.55
C ILE A 15 14.03 8.64 18.73
N ARG A 16 14.16 8.06 19.93
CA ARG A 16 13.65 6.72 20.23
C ARG A 16 12.12 6.63 20.12
N VAL A 17 11.40 7.66 20.58
CA VAL A 17 9.94 7.75 20.49
C VAL A 17 9.47 7.93 19.04
N HIS A 18 10.25 8.63 18.20
CA HIS A 18 9.97 8.79 16.77
C HIS A 18 10.22 7.50 15.96
N LEU A 19 11.29 6.77 16.29
CA LEU A 19 11.66 5.52 15.61
C LEU A 19 10.85 4.31 16.11
N TRP A 20 10.42 4.34 17.38
CA TRP A 20 9.63 3.27 17.97
C TRP A 20 8.50 3.84 18.81
N PRO A 21 7.36 4.21 18.19
CA PRO A 21 6.24 4.77 18.93
C PRO A 21 5.71 3.74 19.95
N ARG A 22 5.71 4.12 21.23
CA ARG A 22 5.17 3.31 22.35
C ARG A 22 3.65 3.03 22.22
N ARG A 23 2.99 3.61 21.24
CA ARG A 23 1.59 3.32 20.93
C ARG A 23 1.50 2.00 20.18
N SER A 24 0.82 1.04 20.78
CA SER A 24 0.62 -0.29 20.21
C SER A 24 0.10 -0.19 18.77
N TRP A 25 0.74 -0.87 17.85
CA TRP A 25 0.35 -0.98 16.44
C TRP A 25 -1.13 -1.34 16.28
N SER A 26 -1.68 -2.12 17.21
CA SER A 26 -3.10 -2.48 17.26
C SER A 26 -4.04 -1.28 17.46
N ARG A 27 -3.62 -0.22 18.17
CA ARG A 27 -4.40 1.02 18.28
C ARG A 27 -4.31 1.85 17.02
N SER A 28 -3.14 1.90 16.40
CA SER A 28 -2.93 2.64 15.15
C SER A 28 -3.69 2.01 14.00
N THR A 29 -3.62 0.70 13.83
CA THR A 29 -4.40 -0.05 12.83
C THR A 29 -5.91 0.05 13.10
N ARG A 30 -6.33 -0.03 14.38
CA ARG A 30 -7.74 0.15 14.75
C ARG A 30 -8.22 1.57 14.47
N TYR A 31 -7.41 2.60 14.73
CA TYR A 31 -7.73 3.99 14.40
C TYR A 31 -7.84 4.22 12.88
N ILE A 32 -6.92 3.67 12.11
CA ILE A 32 -6.96 3.69 10.63
C ILE A 32 -8.22 2.97 10.13
N LEU A 33 -8.55 1.79 10.68
CA LEU A 33 -9.76 1.05 10.37
C LEU A 33 -11.04 1.82 10.74
N TYR A 34 -11.05 2.52 11.90
CA TYR A 34 -12.19 3.37 12.27
C TYR A 34 -12.31 4.60 11.37
N ARG A 35 -11.21 5.17 10.92
CA ARG A 35 -11.22 6.28 9.97
C ARG A 35 -11.69 5.84 8.59
N LEU A 36 -11.25 4.65 8.12
CA LEU A 36 -11.80 3.99 6.94
C LEU A 36 -13.31 3.71 7.06
N LYS A 37 -13.76 3.27 8.23
CA LYS A 37 -15.19 3.08 8.52
C LYS A 37 -16.00 4.38 8.50
N ARG A 38 -15.38 5.52 8.75
CA ARG A 38 -16.02 6.84 8.78
C ARG A 38 -15.99 7.57 7.43
N LEU A 39 -15.15 7.13 6.51
CA LEU A 39 -15.13 7.64 5.14
C LEU A 39 -16.41 7.20 4.45
N SER A 40 -17.23 8.18 4.08
CA SER A 40 -18.42 8.01 3.24
C SER A 40 -18.06 7.73 1.77
N GLU A 41 -16.83 7.28 1.52
CA GLU A 41 -16.34 6.97 0.19
C GLU A 41 -17.15 5.86 -0.46
N SER A 42 -17.34 5.98 -1.76
CA SER A 42 -18.04 4.96 -2.52
C SER A 42 -17.25 3.63 -2.51
N PRO A 43 -17.92 2.47 -2.55
CA PRO A 43 -17.22 1.18 -2.67
C PRO A 43 -16.27 1.12 -3.85
N HIS A 44 -16.61 1.83 -4.93
CA HIS A 44 -15.76 1.99 -6.10
C HIS A 44 -14.46 2.73 -5.77
N ALA A 45 -14.53 3.87 -5.08
CA ALA A 45 -13.34 4.64 -4.72
C ALA A 45 -12.39 3.86 -3.80
N VAL A 46 -12.93 3.08 -2.85
CA VAL A 46 -12.13 2.22 -1.96
C VAL A 46 -11.46 1.10 -2.75
N ALA A 47 -12.21 0.39 -3.61
CA ALA A 47 -11.66 -0.69 -4.42
C ALA A 47 -10.63 -0.18 -5.43
N LEU A 48 -10.88 0.97 -6.06
CA LEU A 48 -9.95 1.60 -6.99
C LEU A 48 -8.66 2.03 -6.29
N GLY A 49 -8.78 2.67 -5.13
CA GLY A 49 -7.62 3.04 -4.33
C GLY A 49 -6.78 1.83 -3.96
N PHE A 50 -7.40 0.77 -3.43
CA PHE A 50 -6.69 -0.47 -3.08
C PHE A 50 -5.98 -1.09 -4.29
N ALA A 51 -6.64 -1.16 -5.44
CA ALA A 51 -6.08 -1.66 -6.69
C ALA A 51 -4.85 -0.86 -7.14
N VAL A 52 -4.91 0.47 -7.04
CA VAL A 52 -3.77 1.37 -7.31
C VAL A 52 -2.61 1.10 -6.34
N GLY A 53 -2.91 0.83 -5.07
CA GLY A 53 -1.91 0.45 -4.08
C GLY A 53 -1.18 -0.84 -4.46
N VAL A 54 -1.93 -1.88 -4.85
CA VAL A 54 -1.38 -3.15 -5.33
C VAL A 54 -0.55 -2.98 -6.60
N PHE A 55 -1.01 -2.15 -7.55
CA PHE A 55 -0.25 -1.78 -8.74
C PHE A 55 1.10 -1.15 -8.38
N SER A 56 1.07 -0.16 -7.49
CA SER A 56 2.28 0.55 -7.05
C SER A 56 3.27 -0.38 -6.33
N ALA A 57 2.77 -1.37 -5.59
CA ALA A 57 3.61 -2.38 -4.93
C ALA A 57 4.34 -3.30 -5.92
N ALA A 58 3.80 -3.49 -7.15
CA ALA A 58 4.47 -4.26 -8.19
C ALA A 58 5.64 -3.53 -8.85
N THR A 59 5.80 -2.23 -8.60
CA THR A 59 6.92 -1.44 -9.17
C THR A 59 8.22 -1.70 -8.43
N PRO A 60 9.38 -1.64 -9.12
CA PRO A 60 10.69 -1.89 -8.50
C PRO A 60 11.17 -0.73 -7.59
N PHE A 61 10.37 0.33 -7.45
CA PHE A 61 10.74 1.53 -6.69
C PHE A 61 10.39 1.40 -5.21
N LEU A 62 11.21 0.67 -4.47
CA LEU A 62 11.08 0.51 -3.02
C LEU A 62 11.16 1.85 -2.28
N GLY A 63 10.21 2.10 -1.38
CA GLY A 63 10.16 3.31 -0.57
C GLY A 63 9.31 4.44 -1.17
N THR A 64 9.27 4.61 -2.49
CA THR A 64 8.44 5.65 -3.14
C THR A 64 7.04 5.15 -3.53
N HIS A 65 6.80 3.84 -3.50
CA HIS A 65 5.54 3.22 -3.90
C HIS A 65 4.32 3.71 -3.09
N MET A 66 4.50 4.07 -1.83
CA MET A 66 3.42 4.65 -1.01
C MET A 66 2.99 6.03 -1.49
N VAL A 67 3.99 6.90 -1.79
CA VAL A 67 3.73 8.25 -2.30
C VAL A 67 3.11 8.17 -3.69
N MET A 68 3.65 7.29 -4.53
CA MET A 68 3.14 7.05 -5.89
C MET A 68 1.71 6.52 -5.85
N ALA A 69 1.40 5.55 -4.97
CA ALA A 69 0.06 5.04 -4.77
C ALA A 69 -0.92 6.14 -4.35
N ALA A 70 -0.53 7.00 -3.41
CA ALA A 70 -1.36 8.11 -2.94
C ALA A 70 -1.64 9.13 -4.06
N LEU A 71 -0.61 9.50 -4.84
CA LEU A 71 -0.75 10.44 -5.95
C LEU A 71 -1.63 9.89 -7.08
N ILE A 72 -1.40 8.63 -7.48
CA ILE A 72 -2.21 7.99 -8.53
C ILE A 72 -3.66 7.85 -8.05
N ALA A 73 -3.89 7.39 -6.81
CA ALA A 73 -5.24 7.26 -6.26
C ALA A 73 -5.96 8.59 -6.21
N TRP A 74 -5.27 9.67 -5.82
CA TRP A 74 -5.82 11.02 -5.86
C TRP A 74 -6.21 11.45 -7.29
N ALA A 75 -5.34 11.21 -8.26
CA ALA A 75 -5.57 11.58 -9.66
C ALA A 75 -6.74 10.83 -10.31
N VAL A 76 -6.95 9.54 -9.95
CA VAL A 76 -8.06 8.73 -10.49
C VAL A 76 -9.34 8.77 -9.64
N GLY A 77 -9.38 9.58 -8.57
CA GLY A 77 -10.52 9.68 -7.67
C GLY A 77 -10.72 8.46 -6.76
N GLY A 78 -9.67 7.68 -6.54
CA GLY A 78 -9.65 6.57 -5.59
C GLY A 78 -9.36 7.01 -4.16
N SER A 79 -9.66 6.14 -3.19
CA SER A 79 -9.34 6.37 -1.79
C SER A 79 -7.84 6.31 -1.54
N ILE A 80 -7.24 7.42 -1.10
CA ILE A 80 -5.81 7.49 -0.76
C ILE A 80 -5.48 6.52 0.37
N VAL A 81 -6.35 6.41 1.37
CA VAL A 81 -6.14 5.51 2.51
C VAL A 81 -6.17 4.06 2.07
N ALA A 82 -7.10 3.70 1.19
CA ALA A 82 -7.17 2.36 0.61
C ALA A 82 -5.94 2.07 -0.27
N ALA A 83 -5.42 3.07 -1.00
CA ALA A 83 -4.21 2.93 -1.80
C ALA A 83 -2.98 2.63 -0.92
N VAL A 84 -2.78 3.39 0.15
CA VAL A 84 -1.70 3.11 1.10
C VAL A 84 -1.83 1.71 1.72
N LEU A 85 -3.05 1.27 2.05
CA LEU A 85 -3.28 -0.10 2.53
C LEU A 85 -2.98 -1.14 1.44
N GLY A 86 -3.32 -0.87 0.18
CA GLY A 86 -3.02 -1.74 -0.95
C GLY A 86 -1.52 -1.96 -1.15
N THR A 87 -0.68 -0.97 -0.80
CA THR A 87 0.79 -1.13 -0.90
C THR A 87 1.35 -2.20 0.04
N PHE A 88 0.66 -2.55 1.13
CA PHE A 88 1.06 -3.64 2.02
C PHE A 88 0.94 -5.03 1.38
N PHE A 89 0.30 -5.14 0.21
CA PHE A 89 0.38 -6.34 -0.62
C PHE A 89 1.83 -6.65 -0.99
N GLY A 90 2.66 -5.62 -1.21
CA GLY A 90 4.11 -5.72 -1.33
C GLY A 90 4.74 -5.88 0.05
N ASN A 91 4.92 -7.10 0.52
CA ASN A 91 5.63 -7.43 1.75
C ASN A 91 6.88 -8.28 1.43
N PRO A 92 7.82 -8.47 2.38
CA PRO A 92 9.04 -9.24 2.13
C PRO A 92 8.81 -10.66 1.58
N LEU A 93 7.64 -11.24 1.84
CA LEU A 93 7.28 -12.57 1.34
C LEU A 93 6.81 -12.53 -0.13
N THR A 94 6.08 -11.48 -0.53
CA THR A 94 5.52 -11.34 -1.88
C THR A 94 6.49 -10.67 -2.85
N TYR A 95 7.42 -9.84 -2.38
CA TYR A 95 8.40 -9.14 -3.23
C TYR A 95 9.23 -10.07 -4.11
N PRO A 96 9.80 -11.19 -3.63
CA PRO A 96 10.58 -12.07 -4.50
C PRO A 96 9.76 -12.60 -5.68
N LEU A 97 8.49 -12.95 -5.44
CA LEU A 97 7.60 -13.44 -6.48
C LEU A 97 7.21 -12.32 -7.46
N LEU A 98 6.89 -11.12 -6.94
CA LEU A 98 6.57 -9.96 -7.77
C LEU A 98 7.75 -9.58 -8.66
N TRP A 99 8.94 -9.51 -8.11
CA TRP A 99 10.14 -9.15 -8.86
C TRP A 99 10.49 -10.19 -9.92
N TYR A 100 10.39 -11.46 -9.58
CA TYR A 100 10.61 -12.54 -10.53
C TYR A 100 9.60 -12.45 -11.69
N THR A 101 8.32 -12.30 -11.41
CA THR A 101 7.28 -12.22 -12.44
C THR A 101 7.39 -10.98 -13.29
N THR A 102 7.61 -9.80 -12.69
CA THR A 102 7.79 -8.54 -13.44
C THR A 102 9.05 -8.58 -14.29
N TYR A 103 10.14 -9.16 -13.78
CA TYR A 103 11.36 -9.35 -14.52
C TYR A 103 11.16 -10.27 -15.74
N GLN A 104 10.56 -11.44 -15.55
CA GLN A 104 10.32 -12.40 -16.62
C GLN A 104 9.42 -11.83 -17.72
N VAL A 105 8.32 -11.18 -17.34
CA VAL A 105 7.41 -10.53 -18.30
C VAL A 105 8.13 -9.40 -19.05
N GLY A 106 8.88 -8.56 -18.34
CA GLY A 106 9.65 -7.49 -18.99
C GLY A 106 10.76 -8.01 -19.90
N HIS A 107 11.41 -9.11 -19.55
CA HIS A 107 12.40 -9.80 -20.38
C HIS A 107 11.77 -10.35 -21.68
N LEU A 108 10.60 -10.95 -21.58
CA LEU A 108 9.83 -11.40 -22.75
C LEU A 108 9.46 -10.22 -23.67
N MET A 109 9.01 -9.09 -23.10
CA MET A 109 8.67 -7.88 -23.85
C MET A 109 9.88 -7.28 -24.59
N LEU A 110 11.08 -7.44 -24.04
CA LEU A 110 12.33 -6.98 -24.65
C LEU A 110 12.94 -7.99 -25.65
N GLY A 111 12.20 -9.04 -26.01
CA GLY A 111 12.62 -10.05 -27.00
C GLY A 111 13.77 -10.95 -26.53
N GLY A 112 13.89 -11.17 -25.25
CA GLY A 112 14.88 -12.09 -24.68
C GLY A 112 16.34 -11.62 -24.77
N ARG A 113 16.58 -10.42 -25.31
CA ARG A 113 17.93 -9.88 -25.55
C ARG A 113 18.56 -9.18 -24.33
N ALA A 114 17.85 -9.08 -23.22
CA ALA A 114 18.23 -8.17 -22.13
C ALA A 114 19.38 -8.66 -21.24
N LEU A 115 19.84 -9.90 -21.32
CA LEU A 115 20.89 -10.37 -20.42
C LEU A 115 21.87 -11.38 -21.02
N LYS A 116 22.75 -10.91 -21.90
CA LYS A 116 24.12 -11.43 -21.97
C LYS A 116 25.11 -10.43 -21.37
N HIS A 117 24.77 -9.85 -20.22
CA HIS A 117 25.73 -9.02 -19.49
C HIS A 117 26.18 -9.84 -18.28
N ASN A 118 27.40 -10.39 -18.38
CA ASN A 118 28.09 -10.96 -17.23
C ASN A 118 28.21 -9.86 -16.20
N ILE A 119 27.52 -10.04 -15.07
CA ILE A 119 27.65 -9.15 -13.92
C ILE A 119 29.04 -9.40 -13.35
N ASP A 120 30.00 -8.59 -13.76
CA ASP A 120 31.36 -8.62 -13.23
C ASP A 120 31.33 -7.88 -11.87
N LEU A 121 31.30 -8.66 -10.80
CA LEU A 121 31.24 -8.19 -9.41
C LEU A 121 32.59 -7.69 -8.88
N SER A 122 33.65 -7.68 -9.72
CA SER A 122 35.00 -7.44 -9.26
C SER A 122 35.37 -5.97 -9.05
N ASN A 123 34.64 -5.01 -9.61
CA ASN A 123 35.00 -3.60 -9.55
C ASN A 123 34.00 -2.79 -8.67
N GLY A 124 34.46 -2.48 -7.44
CA GLY A 124 34.00 -1.41 -6.56
C GLY A 124 32.49 -1.22 -6.39
N ILE A 125 31.98 -1.55 -5.20
CA ILE A 125 30.54 -1.64 -4.89
C ILE A 125 29.79 -0.29 -4.98
N PHE A 126 30.45 0.86 -4.91
CA PHE A 126 29.76 2.15 -4.74
C PHE A 126 29.62 3.03 -6.00
N GLN A 127 30.52 2.97 -6.97
CA GLN A 127 30.46 3.85 -8.14
C GLN A 127 29.77 3.25 -9.38
N SER A 128 29.56 1.93 -9.39
CA SER A 128 28.92 1.22 -10.53
C SER A 128 27.54 0.66 -10.21
N SER A 129 26.95 1.03 -9.06
CA SER A 129 25.69 0.40 -8.60
C SER A 129 24.50 0.70 -9.51
N LEU A 130 24.35 1.92 -10.01
CA LEU A 130 23.23 2.30 -10.90
C LEU A 130 23.39 1.69 -12.29
N GLU A 131 24.61 1.68 -12.84
CA GLU A 131 24.87 1.09 -14.15
C GLU A 131 24.69 -0.44 -14.14
N LYS A 132 25.06 -1.09 -13.02
CA LYS A 132 24.87 -2.53 -12.84
C LYS A 132 23.41 -2.93 -12.54
N LEU A 133 22.65 -2.05 -11.91
CA LEU A 133 21.23 -2.29 -11.62
C LEU A 133 20.32 -1.98 -12.83
N TRP A 134 20.73 -1.09 -13.71
CA TRP A 134 19.94 -0.66 -14.87
C TRP A 134 19.49 -1.83 -15.79
N PRO A 135 20.32 -2.82 -16.11
CA PRO A 135 19.92 -3.99 -16.91
C PRO A 135 18.82 -4.83 -16.27
N ILE A 136 18.71 -4.79 -14.93
CA ILE A 136 17.67 -5.49 -14.17
C ILE A 136 16.42 -4.61 -14.01
N LEU A 137 16.62 -3.33 -13.68
CA LEU A 137 15.53 -2.39 -13.47
C LEU A 137 14.73 -2.12 -14.74
N LYS A 138 15.40 -2.05 -15.90
CA LYS A 138 14.73 -1.77 -17.18
C LYS A 138 13.65 -2.82 -17.53
N PRO A 139 13.95 -4.13 -17.57
CA PRO A 139 12.91 -5.12 -17.81
C PRO A 139 11.86 -5.16 -16.69
N MET A 140 12.26 -5.01 -15.42
CA MET A 140 11.29 -4.96 -14.33
C MET A 140 10.33 -3.78 -14.44
N SER A 141 10.81 -2.60 -14.82
CA SER A 141 9.96 -1.41 -15.00
C SER A 141 8.99 -1.55 -16.18
N LEU A 142 9.35 -2.25 -17.24
CA LEU A 142 8.42 -2.57 -18.33
C LEU A 142 7.43 -3.65 -17.95
N GLY A 143 7.90 -4.72 -17.30
CA GLY A 143 7.07 -5.84 -16.90
C GLY A 143 6.12 -5.53 -15.74
N CYS A 144 6.42 -4.51 -14.90
CA CYS A 144 5.52 -4.13 -13.82
C CYS A 144 4.19 -3.54 -14.34
N ILE A 145 4.16 -3.01 -15.56
CA ILE A 145 2.93 -2.46 -16.14
C ILE A 145 1.89 -3.55 -16.35
N PRO A 146 2.11 -4.59 -17.19
CA PRO A 146 1.10 -5.61 -17.40
C PRO A 146 0.84 -6.47 -16.15
N VAL A 147 1.87 -6.83 -15.38
CA VAL A 147 1.71 -7.60 -14.15
C VAL A 147 0.97 -6.78 -13.10
N GLY A 148 1.36 -5.54 -12.87
CA GLY A 148 0.70 -4.65 -11.92
C GLY A 148 -0.75 -4.35 -12.28
N LEU A 149 -1.05 -4.13 -13.57
CA LEU A 149 -2.42 -3.93 -14.04
C LEU A 149 -3.28 -5.19 -13.84
N ALA A 150 -2.75 -6.37 -14.13
CA ALA A 150 -3.46 -7.64 -13.91
C ALA A 150 -3.79 -7.82 -12.40
N LEU A 151 -2.80 -7.61 -11.52
CA LEU A 151 -2.99 -7.69 -10.07
C LEU A 151 -3.97 -6.62 -9.55
N ALA A 152 -3.90 -5.41 -10.09
CA ALA A 152 -4.82 -4.33 -9.75
C ALA A 152 -6.26 -4.67 -10.16
N ALA A 153 -6.46 -5.20 -11.38
CA ALA A 153 -7.77 -5.63 -11.87
C ALA A 153 -8.38 -6.74 -10.99
N VAL A 154 -7.58 -7.76 -10.68
CA VAL A 154 -8.01 -8.84 -9.77
C VAL A 154 -8.37 -8.28 -8.39
N SER A 155 -7.52 -7.43 -7.83
CA SER A 155 -7.76 -6.80 -6.53
C SER A 155 -9.02 -5.95 -6.52
N TYR A 156 -9.26 -5.18 -7.58
CA TYR A 156 -10.47 -4.38 -7.73
C TYR A 156 -11.75 -5.23 -7.74
N VAL A 157 -11.75 -6.30 -8.55
CA VAL A 157 -12.90 -7.22 -8.67
C VAL A 157 -13.20 -7.93 -7.35
N LEU A 158 -12.19 -8.25 -6.56
CA LEU A 158 -12.35 -8.89 -5.25
C LEU A 158 -12.79 -7.91 -4.16
N VAL A 159 -12.14 -6.73 -4.10
CA VAL A 159 -12.37 -5.76 -3.02
C VAL A 159 -13.72 -5.05 -3.16
N LYS A 160 -14.15 -4.71 -4.37
CA LYS A 160 -15.39 -3.99 -4.60
C LYS A 160 -16.61 -4.68 -3.97
N PRO A 161 -16.92 -5.96 -4.27
CA PRO A 161 -18.07 -6.65 -3.68
C PRO A 161 -17.93 -6.83 -2.16
N MET A 162 -16.69 -7.00 -1.65
CA MET A 162 -16.46 -7.10 -0.21
C MET A 162 -16.87 -5.80 0.51
N VAL A 163 -16.49 -4.65 -0.05
CA VAL A 163 -16.83 -3.33 0.52
C VAL A 163 -18.34 -3.07 0.40
N GLU A 164 -18.94 -3.43 -0.72
CA GLU A 164 -20.41 -3.32 -0.94
C GLU A 164 -21.17 -4.16 0.08
N ALA A 165 -20.83 -5.43 0.22
CA ALA A 165 -21.46 -6.34 1.19
C ALA A 165 -21.33 -5.81 2.63
N TYR A 166 -20.14 -5.28 2.99
CA TYR A 166 -19.93 -4.68 4.30
C TYR A 166 -20.82 -3.45 4.54
N LYS A 167 -20.92 -2.55 3.55
CA LYS A 167 -21.80 -1.35 3.65
C LYS A 167 -23.26 -1.72 3.80
N HIS A 168 -23.74 -2.69 3.02
CA HIS A 168 -25.12 -3.15 3.11
C HIS A 168 -25.47 -3.77 4.48
N ARG A 169 -24.57 -4.59 5.04
CA ARG A 169 -24.76 -5.15 6.39
C ARG A 169 -24.86 -4.05 7.44
N ARG A 170 -23.95 -3.08 7.39
CA ARG A 170 -23.92 -1.96 8.32
C ARG A 170 -25.19 -1.10 8.27
N LEU A 171 -25.71 -0.81 7.07
CA LEU A 171 -26.95 -0.05 6.91
C LEU A 171 -28.16 -0.80 7.50
N ARG A 172 -28.22 -2.12 7.35
CA ARG A 172 -29.26 -2.95 7.96
C ARG A 172 -29.20 -2.92 9.48
N GLU A 173 -28.01 -3.03 10.08
CA GLU A 173 -27.80 -2.97 11.54
C GLU A 173 -28.22 -1.61 12.12
N LEU A 174 -27.91 -0.52 11.44
CA LEU A 174 -28.31 0.82 11.86
C LEU A 174 -29.83 1.01 11.76
N GLY A 175 -30.47 0.51 10.69
CA GLY A 175 -31.92 0.57 10.51
C GLY A 175 -32.70 -0.24 11.55
N THR A 176 -32.17 -1.39 11.99
CA THR A 176 -32.78 -2.19 13.07
C THR A 176 -32.65 -1.53 14.44
N ARG A 177 -31.51 -0.89 14.73
CA ARG A 177 -31.31 -0.16 15.99
C ARG A 177 -32.26 1.04 16.12
N SER A 178 -32.36 1.88 15.09
CA SER A 178 -33.25 3.04 15.12
C SER A 178 -34.74 2.64 15.25
N ARG A 179 -35.14 1.50 14.69
CA ARG A 179 -36.48 0.97 14.80
C ARG A 179 -36.77 0.40 16.20
N GLY A 180 -35.78 -0.26 16.85
CA GLY A 180 -35.89 -0.75 18.22
C GLY A 180 -36.02 0.39 19.24
N GLU A 181 -35.21 1.45 19.07
CA GLU A 181 -35.30 2.64 19.93
C GLU A 181 -36.63 3.38 19.79
N ALA A 182 -37.19 3.46 18.58
CA ALA A 182 -38.50 4.08 18.34
C ALA A 182 -39.68 3.28 18.94
N VAL A 183 -39.58 1.96 19.04
CA VAL A 183 -40.59 1.08 19.65
C VAL A 183 -40.47 1.08 21.17
N GLY A 184 -39.26 1.20 21.73
CA GLY A 184 -39.05 1.24 23.19
C GLY A 184 -39.34 2.60 23.85
N ALA A 185 -39.55 3.66 23.04
CA ALA A 185 -39.90 5.02 23.51
C ALA A 185 -41.39 5.30 23.54
N ARG A 186 -42.26 4.33 23.21
CA ARG A 186 -43.72 4.40 23.32
C ARG A 186 -44.19 3.56 24.52
#